data_fab8a72b71d21f5915aa4ab42a0abccf
#
_entry.id   fab8a72b71d21f5915aa4ab42a0abccf
#
_cell.length_a   1.000
_cell.length_b   1.000
_cell.length_c   1.000
_cell.angle_alpha   90.00
_cell.angle_beta   90.00
_cell.angle_gamma   90.00
#
_symmetry.space_group_name_H-M   'P 1'
#
loop_
_entity.id
_entity.type
_entity.pdbx_description
1 polymer ?
#
loop_
_entity_poly.entity_id
_entity_poly.type
_entity_poly.pdbx_seq_one_letter_code
_entity_poly.pdbx_strand_id
1 'polypeptide(L)'
;MKKKLFVVLTIIISSLGNAQNKDSIVKKPVTIPKNYSAQLDVVYTKVKEWEGKADLYLALNETKPTPVIINIHGGGWKTGSKDTQGGFSPFFKAGFAVANMEYRMSDYAKAPAAIEDTRCMLAYLIQNAKKLNIDSNKIIIMGGSAGGHLALMGGLLANDHRFDTNYSGIQNIKVAAIIDKYGIMDVWDWTYGPDHKSSSPAYWLGENAKNETFIKSVSPISYVTKNSPPIFIVHGDADPTVPYHQSVDLYKKLQELGVKSEFFTVPGGLHGKFDKDKNAEINEAILKFIASLAPFK
;
A
#
# COMPACT_ATOMS: atom_id res chain seq x y z
N MET A 1 -34.32 -76.44 5.98
CA MET A 1 -33.98 -75.20 6.66
C MET A 1 -33.02 -74.41 5.81
N LYS A 2 -33.51 -73.40 5.08
CA LYS A 2 -32.67 -72.53 4.21
C LYS A 2 -32.33 -71.22 4.98
N LYS A 3 -31.05 -71.03 5.29
CA LYS A 3 -30.55 -69.79 5.91
C LYS A 3 -30.48 -68.68 4.85
N LYS A 4 -31.23 -67.65 5.04
CA LYS A 4 -31.13 -66.40 4.23
C LYS A 4 -29.97 -65.56 4.78
N LEU A 5 -29.00 -65.27 3.91
CA LEU A 5 -27.87 -64.39 4.17
C LEU A 5 -28.32 -62.94 3.83
N PHE A 6 -28.39 -62.07 4.85
CA PHE A 6 -28.61 -60.64 4.64
C PHE A 6 -27.26 -59.96 4.39
N VAL A 7 -27.07 -59.43 3.19
CA VAL A 7 -25.92 -58.56 2.86
C VAL A 7 -26.36 -57.16 3.17
N VAL A 8 -25.74 -56.55 4.18
CA VAL A 8 -25.89 -55.11 4.48
C VAL A 8 -24.89 -54.36 3.59
N LEU A 9 -25.41 -53.60 2.63
CA LEU A 9 -24.63 -52.75 1.76
C LEU A 9 -24.43 -51.37 2.48
N THR A 10 -23.25 -51.16 3.05
CA THR A 10 -22.87 -49.89 3.65
C THR A 10 -22.47 -48.92 2.53
N ILE A 11 -23.31 -47.96 2.27
CA ILE A 11 -23.00 -46.85 1.33
C ILE A 11 -22.09 -45.86 2.08
N ILE A 12 -20.81 -45.85 1.71
CA ILE A 12 -19.88 -44.79 2.14
C ILE A 12 -20.13 -43.58 1.24
N ILE A 13 -20.77 -42.58 1.78
CA ILE A 13 -20.87 -41.25 1.13
C ILE A 13 -19.53 -40.56 1.37
N SER A 14 -18.65 -40.59 0.38
CA SER A 14 -17.46 -39.76 0.36
C SER A 14 -17.89 -38.30 0.07
N SER A 15 -17.90 -37.47 1.09
CA SER A 15 -17.99 -36.01 0.92
C SER A 15 -16.72 -35.52 0.22
N LEU A 16 -16.80 -35.34 -1.08
CA LEU A 16 -15.82 -34.53 -1.83
C LEU A 16 -15.92 -33.12 -1.35
N GLY A 17 -15.06 -32.77 -0.40
CA GLY A 17 -14.83 -31.36 -0.04
C GLY A 17 -14.35 -30.63 -1.28
N ASN A 18 -15.12 -29.63 -1.73
CA ASN A 18 -14.68 -28.65 -2.71
C ASN A 18 -13.44 -27.95 -2.14
N ALA A 19 -12.26 -28.40 -2.53
CA ALA A 19 -11.05 -27.62 -2.41
C ALA A 19 -11.25 -26.40 -3.32
N GLN A 20 -11.59 -25.25 -2.74
CA GLN A 20 -11.52 -23.97 -3.43
C GLN A 20 -10.11 -23.85 -3.99
N ASN A 21 -10.02 -23.77 -5.30
CA ASN A 21 -8.84 -23.44 -6.06
C ASN A 21 -8.31 -22.10 -5.47
N LYS A 22 -7.30 -22.16 -4.60
CA LYS A 22 -6.49 -20.98 -4.28
C LYS A 22 -5.75 -20.70 -5.57
N ASP A 23 -6.22 -19.70 -6.33
CA ASP A 23 -5.48 -19.18 -7.47
C ASP A 23 -4.03 -19.01 -7.03
N SER A 24 -3.13 -19.76 -7.66
CA SER A 24 -1.72 -19.71 -7.33
C SER A 24 -1.23 -18.30 -7.65
N ILE A 25 -0.91 -17.53 -6.59
CA ILE A 25 -0.33 -16.20 -6.73
C ILE A 25 0.96 -16.36 -7.51
N VAL A 26 0.98 -15.87 -8.74
CA VAL A 26 2.19 -15.87 -9.58
C VAL A 26 3.13 -14.82 -9.00
N LYS A 27 4.15 -15.27 -8.28
CA LYS A 27 5.19 -14.39 -7.72
C LYS A 27 5.91 -13.68 -8.85
N LYS A 28 6.02 -12.35 -8.77
CA LYS A 28 6.90 -11.58 -9.64
C LYS A 28 8.32 -11.64 -9.07
N PRO A 29 9.28 -12.24 -9.78
CA PRO A 29 10.64 -12.29 -9.28
C PRO A 29 11.23 -10.86 -9.25
N VAL A 30 11.71 -10.44 -8.08
CA VAL A 30 12.47 -9.21 -7.93
C VAL A 30 13.93 -9.51 -8.26
N THR A 31 14.47 -8.87 -9.28
CA THR A 31 15.91 -8.96 -9.60
C THR A 31 16.69 -8.13 -8.60
N ILE A 32 17.45 -8.79 -7.75
CA ILE A 32 18.25 -8.17 -6.68
C ILE A 32 19.65 -7.87 -7.22
N PRO A 33 20.09 -6.60 -7.22
CA PRO A 33 21.47 -6.26 -7.61
C PRO A 33 22.51 -6.88 -6.65
N LYS A 34 23.73 -7.11 -7.14
CA LYS A 34 24.81 -7.72 -6.33
C LYS A 34 25.17 -6.93 -5.06
N ASN A 35 24.93 -5.63 -5.06
CA ASN A 35 25.14 -4.73 -3.92
C ASN A 35 23.90 -4.58 -3.02
N TYR A 36 22.94 -5.51 -3.12
CA TYR A 36 21.75 -5.57 -2.26
C TYR A 36 21.59 -6.96 -1.65
N SER A 37 20.98 -7.00 -0.47
CA SER A 37 20.48 -8.23 0.16
C SER A 37 18.97 -8.21 0.23
N ALA A 38 18.35 -9.39 0.34
CA ALA A 38 16.93 -9.54 0.61
C ALA A 38 16.71 -10.26 1.93
N GLN A 39 15.85 -9.72 2.77
CA GLN A 39 15.27 -10.37 3.93
C GLN A 39 13.79 -10.55 3.62
N LEU A 40 13.38 -11.77 3.32
CA LEU A 40 12.00 -12.08 2.92
C LEU A 40 11.15 -12.41 4.15
N ASP A 41 9.85 -12.11 4.06
CA ASP A 41 8.85 -12.43 5.09
C ASP A 41 9.21 -11.91 6.49
N VAL A 42 9.86 -10.75 6.56
CA VAL A 42 10.17 -10.10 7.85
C VAL A 42 8.88 -9.69 8.54
N VAL A 43 8.64 -10.20 9.73
CA VAL A 43 7.46 -9.86 10.53
C VAL A 43 7.67 -8.46 11.13
N TYR A 44 6.89 -7.48 10.67
CA TYR A 44 6.96 -6.10 11.16
C TYR A 44 5.89 -5.79 12.24
N THR A 45 4.83 -6.60 12.31
CA THR A 45 3.79 -6.52 13.36
C THR A 45 3.08 -7.86 13.53
N LYS A 46 2.46 -8.06 14.71
CA LYS A 46 1.58 -9.19 14.99
C LYS A 46 0.28 -8.67 15.60
N VAL A 47 -0.86 -9.10 15.04
CA VAL A 47 -2.19 -8.75 15.54
C VAL A 47 -3.00 -10.04 15.65
N LYS A 48 -3.20 -10.52 16.87
CA LYS A 48 -3.78 -11.86 17.13
C LYS A 48 -2.97 -12.93 16.37
N GLU A 49 -3.64 -13.73 15.55
CA GLU A 49 -3.01 -14.79 14.75
C GLU A 49 -2.41 -14.31 13.41
N TRP A 50 -2.59 -13.03 13.07
CA TRP A 50 -2.07 -12.48 11.83
C TRP A 50 -0.67 -11.89 12.03
N GLU A 51 0.23 -12.23 11.12
CA GLU A 51 1.56 -11.66 11.03
C GLU A 51 1.65 -10.73 9.82
N GLY A 52 1.92 -9.44 10.05
CA GLY A 52 2.25 -8.48 9.02
C GLY A 52 3.67 -8.72 8.52
N LYS A 53 3.81 -9.12 7.26
CA LYS A 53 5.08 -9.47 6.64
C LYS A 53 5.50 -8.46 5.60
N ALA A 54 6.80 -8.25 5.48
CA ALA A 54 7.40 -7.44 4.43
C ALA A 54 8.66 -8.09 3.89
N ASP A 55 8.95 -7.88 2.60
CA ASP A 55 10.25 -8.18 2.02
C ASP A 55 11.10 -6.91 2.06
N LEU A 56 12.25 -6.99 2.71
CA LEU A 56 13.20 -5.89 2.82
C LEU A 56 14.36 -6.13 1.86
N TYR A 57 14.53 -5.22 0.91
CA TYR A 57 15.65 -5.18 -0.01
C TYR A 57 16.60 -4.06 0.41
N LEU A 58 17.73 -4.42 0.99
CA LEU A 58 18.65 -3.50 1.67
C LEU A 58 19.97 -3.36 0.91
N ALA A 59 20.45 -2.14 0.75
CA ALA A 59 21.77 -1.92 0.15
C ALA A 59 22.89 -2.44 1.06
N LEU A 60 23.83 -3.17 0.49
CA LEU A 60 25.06 -3.64 1.14
C LEU A 60 26.09 -2.51 1.16
N ASN A 61 25.80 -1.49 1.95
CA ASN A 61 26.65 -0.30 2.05
C ASN A 61 26.88 -0.02 3.54
N GLU A 62 28.15 0.07 3.92
CA GLU A 62 28.56 0.24 5.32
C GLU A 62 28.84 1.70 5.70
N THR A 63 28.85 2.61 4.72
CA THR A 63 29.38 3.96 4.93
C THR A 63 28.36 4.98 5.38
N LYS A 64 27.09 4.80 5.00
CA LYS A 64 26.01 5.72 5.38
C LYS A 64 24.62 5.04 5.32
N PRO A 65 23.67 5.47 6.16
CA PRO A 65 22.29 4.98 6.10
C PRO A 65 21.64 5.23 4.74
N THR A 66 20.83 4.27 4.28
CA THR A 66 20.19 4.25 2.97
C THR A 66 18.78 4.82 3.05
N PRO A 67 18.35 5.70 2.13
CA PRO A 67 16.92 6.07 2.04
C PRO A 67 16.08 4.84 1.71
N VAL A 68 14.81 4.82 2.18
CA VAL A 68 13.95 3.65 2.00
C VAL A 68 12.59 4.03 1.43
N ILE A 69 12.07 3.19 0.52
CA ILE A 69 10.73 3.28 -0.02
C ILE A 69 9.89 2.14 0.58
N ILE A 70 8.79 2.48 1.24
CA ILE A 70 7.73 1.52 1.57
C ILE A 70 6.85 1.39 0.33
N ASN A 71 6.76 0.19 -0.23
CA ASN A 71 5.86 -0.12 -1.33
C ASN A 71 4.63 -0.86 -0.83
N ILE A 72 3.44 -0.32 -1.17
CA ILE A 72 2.15 -0.84 -0.73
C ILE A 72 1.34 -1.26 -1.96
N HIS A 73 0.95 -2.53 -2.02
CA HIS A 73 0.18 -3.05 -3.15
C HIS A 73 -1.28 -2.55 -3.13
N GLY A 74 -1.90 -2.53 -4.30
CA GLY A 74 -3.33 -2.25 -4.48
C GLY A 74 -4.19 -3.49 -4.28
N GLY A 75 -5.43 -3.45 -4.83
CA GLY A 75 -6.36 -4.58 -4.80
C GLY A 75 -7.63 -4.32 -4.00
N GLY A 76 -8.06 -3.04 -3.88
CA GLY A 76 -9.31 -2.64 -3.20
C GLY A 76 -9.37 -3.05 -1.73
N TRP A 77 -8.22 -3.14 -1.06
CA TRP A 77 -8.03 -3.64 0.30
C TRP A 77 -8.53 -5.09 0.51
N LYS A 78 -8.89 -5.80 -0.55
CA LYS A 78 -9.47 -7.15 -0.50
C LYS A 78 -8.58 -8.20 -1.13
N THR A 79 -7.79 -7.83 -2.12
CA THR A 79 -6.93 -8.73 -2.89
C THR A 79 -5.54 -8.12 -3.04
N GLY A 80 -4.62 -8.89 -3.61
CA GLY A 80 -3.24 -8.46 -3.81
C GLY A 80 -2.29 -9.10 -2.83
N SER A 81 -1.01 -8.90 -3.06
CA SER A 81 0.08 -9.42 -2.23
C SER A 81 1.37 -8.70 -2.56
N LYS A 82 2.27 -8.61 -1.58
CA LYS A 82 3.66 -8.18 -1.80
C LYS A 82 4.35 -9.03 -2.89
N ASP A 83 4.03 -10.33 -2.96
CA ASP A 83 4.60 -11.28 -3.91
C ASP A 83 4.27 -10.96 -5.39
N THR A 84 3.20 -10.20 -5.63
CA THR A 84 2.83 -9.74 -6.98
C THR A 84 3.49 -8.43 -7.38
N GLN A 85 4.24 -7.82 -6.47
CA GLN A 85 4.91 -6.55 -6.68
C GLN A 85 6.32 -6.74 -7.24
N GLY A 86 6.79 -5.75 -7.97
CA GLY A 86 8.13 -5.76 -8.57
C GLY A 86 8.43 -4.43 -9.25
N GLY A 87 9.42 -4.42 -10.15
CA GLY A 87 9.80 -3.20 -10.86
C GLY A 87 10.65 -2.23 -10.01
N PHE A 88 11.29 -2.73 -8.94
CA PHE A 88 12.08 -1.89 -8.03
C PHE A 88 13.48 -1.51 -8.57
N SER A 89 13.88 -2.04 -9.72
CA SER A 89 15.20 -1.79 -10.32
C SER A 89 15.58 -0.30 -10.46
N PRO A 90 14.67 0.62 -10.86
CA PRO A 90 14.97 2.05 -10.89
C PRO A 90 15.37 2.61 -9.53
N PHE A 91 14.67 2.19 -8.47
CA PHE A 91 14.92 2.63 -7.10
C PHE A 91 16.22 2.04 -6.54
N PHE A 92 16.51 0.76 -6.82
CA PHE A 92 17.82 0.16 -6.48
C PHE A 92 18.98 0.89 -7.15
N LYS A 93 18.84 1.24 -8.44
CA LYS A 93 19.86 2.02 -9.17
C LYS A 93 20.06 3.41 -8.58
N ALA A 94 19.01 4.01 -8.04
CA ALA A 94 19.06 5.29 -7.36
C ALA A 94 19.51 5.20 -5.88
N GLY A 95 19.86 4.00 -5.40
CA GLY A 95 20.41 3.77 -4.06
C GLY A 95 19.37 3.68 -2.95
N PHE A 96 18.10 3.38 -3.25
CA PHE A 96 17.06 3.21 -2.25
C PHE A 96 16.97 1.76 -1.78
N ALA A 97 16.81 1.56 -0.48
CA ALA A 97 16.23 0.34 0.06
C ALA A 97 14.73 0.29 -0.27
N VAL A 98 14.15 -0.91 -0.32
CA VAL A 98 12.71 -1.10 -0.52
C VAL A 98 12.15 -2.02 0.56
N ALA A 99 11.06 -1.60 1.20
CA ALA A 99 10.25 -2.40 2.10
C ALA A 99 8.91 -2.66 1.41
N ASN A 100 8.73 -3.87 0.89
CA ASN A 100 7.54 -4.28 0.14
C ASN A 100 6.60 -5.03 1.09
N MET A 101 5.50 -4.40 1.53
CA MET A 101 4.69 -4.85 2.64
C MET A 101 3.38 -5.52 2.25
N GLU A 102 2.94 -6.46 3.09
CA GLU A 102 1.55 -6.92 3.21
C GLU A 102 0.79 -6.03 4.20
N TYR A 103 -0.53 -6.11 4.15
CA TYR A 103 -1.43 -5.52 5.14
C TYR A 103 -2.68 -6.40 5.32
N ARG A 104 -3.41 -6.25 6.43
CA ARG A 104 -4.65 -7.00 6.67
C ARG A 104 -5.70 -6.70 5.60
N MET A 105 -6.07 -7.73 4.85
CA MET A 105 -7.14 -7.65 3.86
C MET A 105 -8.49 -7.54 4.54
N SER A 106 -9.45 -6.94 3.86
CA SER A 106 -10.80 -6.70 4.38
C SER A 106 -11.62 -7.96 4.66
N ASP A 107 -11.18 -9.14 4.17
CA ASP A 107 -11.76 -10.43 4.56
C ASP A 107 -11.31 -10.86 5.96
N TYR A 108 -10.10 -10.42 6.39
CA TYR A 108 -9.59 -10.66 7.73
C TYR A 108 -10.03 -9.56 8.72
N ALA A 109 -9.88 -8.29 8.34
CA ALA A 109 -10.26 -7.15 9.18
C ALA A 109 -10.69 -5.95 8.32
N LYS A 110 -11.80 -5.31 8.71
CA LYS A 110 -12.32 -4.11 8.06
C LYS A 110 -11.46 -2.87 8.38
N ALA A 111 -11.79 -1.75 7.71
CA ALA A 111 -11.22 -0.46 8.08
C ALA A 111 -11.33 -0.21 9.60
N PRO A 112 -10.28 0.34 10.25
CA PRO A 112 -9.08 0.95 9.68
C PRO A 112 -7.85 0.02 9.62
N ALA A 113 -8.01 -1.31 9.74
CA ALA A 113 -6.92 -2.26 9.97
C ALA A 113 -5.71 -2.10 9.03
N ALA A 114 -5.93 -1.93 7.73
CA ALA A 114 -4.84 -1.74 6.76
C ALA A 114 -4.07 -0.42 6.96
N ILE A 115 -4.75 0.63 7.48
CA ILE A 115 -4.10 1.90 7.85
C ILE A 115 -3.19 1.69 9.05
N GLU A 116 -3.68 0.97 10.08
CA GLU A 116 -2.89 0.61 11.27
C GLU A 116 -1.63 -0.19 10.88
N ASP A 117 -1.76 -1.13 9.95
CA ASP A 117 -0.64 -1.94 9.47
C ASP A 117 0.40 -1.08 8.73
N THR A 118 -0.04 -0.12 7.91
CA THR A 118 0.85 0.84 7.25
C THR A 118 1.62 1.67 8.27
N ARG A 119 0.96 2.11 9.34
CA ARG A 119 1.58 2.84 10.45
C ARG A 119 2.56 1.97 11.22
N CYS A 120 2.24 0.69 11.44
CA CYS A 120 3.16 -0.28 12.05
C CYS A 120 4.42 -0.48 11.21
N MET A 121 4.32 -0.53 9.87
CA MET A 121 5.48 -0.65 8.99
C MET A 121 6.40 0.57 9.08
N LEU A 122 5.85 1.78 9.11
CA LEU A 122 6.61 3.01 9.37
C LEU A 122 7.34 2.94 10.70
N ALA A 123 6.62 2.59 11.75
CA ALA A 123 7.16 2.46 13.10
C ALA A 123 8.29 1.42 13.14
N TYR A 124 8.09 0.26 12.53
CA TYR A 124 9.09 -0.80 12.44
C TYR A 124 10.39 -0.31 11.79
N LEU A 125 10.30 0.40 10.66
CA LEU A 125 11.49 0.94 9.99
C LEU A 125 12.21 1.98 10.83
N ILE A 126 11.48 2.89 11.49
CA ILE A 126 12.07 3.91 12.36
C ILE A 126 12.79 3.25 13.54
N GLN A 127 12.16 2.29 14.23
CA GLN A 127 12.73 1.61 15.39
C GLN A 127 13.95 0.76 15.03
N ASN A 128 13.97 0.17 13.84
CA ASN A 128 15.04 -0.70 13.37
C ASN A 128 16.03 0.02 12.43
N ALA A 129 15.95 1.34 12.27
CA ALA A 129 16.72 2.09 11.28
C ALA A 129 18.24 1.82 11.37
N LYS A 130 18.78 1.84 12.59
CA LYS A 130 20.22 1.52 12.82
C LYS A 130 20.57 0.09 12.40
N LYS A 131 19.76 -0.89 12.78
CA LYS A 131 19.97 -2.31 12.47
C LYS A 131 19.88 -2.59 10.98
N LEU A 132 18.97 -1.91 10.30
CA LEU A 132 18.70 -2.06 8.87
C LEU A 132 19.59 -1.16 7.99
N ASN A 133 20.43 -0.32 8.61
CA ASN A 133 21.25 0.69 7.94
C ASN A 133 20.41 1.58 7.00
N ILE A 134 19.24 2.04 7.46
CA ILE A 134 18.39 2.97 6.74
C ILE A 134 18.32 4.34 7.43
N ASP A 135 18.05 5.38 6.65
CA ASP A 135 17.87 6.74 7.15
C ASP A 135 16.39 6.98 7.45
N SER A 136 16.03 7.00 8.75
CA SER A 136 14.65 7.25 9.19
C SER A 136 14.10 8.63 8.83
N ASN A 137 14.95 9.59 8.43
CA ASN A 137 14.52 10.89 7.92
C ASN A 137 14.25 10.88 6.40
N LYS A 138 14.57 9.77 5.72
CA LYS A 138 14.44 9.60 4.27
C LYS A 138 13.53 8.43 3.92
N ILE A 139 12.44 8.28 4.66
CA ILE A 139 11.39 7.29 4.37
C ILE A 139 10.39 7.90 3.38
N ILE A 140 10.15 7.21 2.28
CA ILE A 140 9.12 7.52 1.29
C ILE A 140 8.07 6.43 1.36
N ILE A 141 6.79 6.82 1.27
CA ILE A 141 5.70 5.85 1.13
C ILE A 141 5.16 5.92 -0.29
N MET A 142 5.03 4.77 -0.95
CA MET A 142 4.53 4.65 -2.30
C MET A 142 3.49 3.54 -2.39
N GLY A 143 2.42 3.78 -3.15
CA GLY A 143 1.43 2.73 -3.43
C GLY A 143 0.55 3.06 -4.62
N GLY A 144 -0.20 2.06 -5.10
CA GLY A 144 -1.16 2.24 -6.17
C GLY A 144 -2.58 1.84 -5.76
N SER A 145 -3.62 2.56 -6.21
CA SER A 145 -5.02 2.25 -5.89
C SER A 145 -5.26 2.24 -4.38
N ALA A 146 -5.79 1.16 -3.81
CA ALA A 146 -5.89 1.00 -2.36
C ALA A 146 -4.54 1.20 -1.65
N GLY A 147 -3.41 0.80 -2.26
CA GLY A 147 -2.06 1.08 -1.74
C GLY A 147 -1.71 2.58 -1.79
N GLY A 148 -2.19 3.32 -2.79
CA GLY A 148 -2.08 4.79 -2.87
C GLY A 148 -2.82 5.47 -1.73
N HIS A 149 -4.06 5.05 -1.47
CA HIS A 149 -4.82 5.46 -0.30
C HIS A 149 -4.04 5.21 1.01
N LEU A 150 -3.49 4.00 1.18
CA LEU A 150 -2.72 3.64 2.38
C LEU A 150 -1.42 4.44 2.48
N ALA A 151 -0.77 4.75 1.37
CA ALA A 151 0.41 5.62 1.33
C ALA A 151 0.07 7.05 1.78
N LEU A 152 -1.05 7.59 1.28
CA LEU A 152 -1.56 8.91 1.70
C LEU A 152 -1.92 8.90 3.19
N MET A 153 -2.70 7.92 3.68
CA MET A 153 -3.02 7.83 5.10
C MET A 153 -1.78 7.69 5.98
N GLY A 154 -0.85 6.80 5.60
CA GLY A 154 0.39 6.59 6.35
C GLY A 154 1.22 7.85 6.54
N GLY A 155 1.34 8.67 5.49
CA GLY A 155 2.16 9.87 5.49
C GLY A 155 1.44 11.13 6.01
N LEU A 156 0.16 11.31 5.67
CA LEU A 156 -0.60 12.50 6.04
C LEU A 156 -1.01 12.54 7.52
N LEU A 157 -1.20 11.38 8.15
CA LEU A 157 -1.46 11.29 9.60
C LEU A 157 -0.34 11.88 10.44
N ALA A 158 0.90 11.84 9.96
CA ALA A 158 2.07 12.37 10.68
C ALA A 158 2.05 11.98 12.18
N ASN A 159 1.82 12.92 13.07
CA ASN A 159 1.73 12.71 14.52
C ASN A 159 0.28 12.56 15.05
N ASP A 160 -0.70 12.35 14.18
CA ASP A 160 -2.03 11.92 14.60
C ASP A 160 -2.00 10.40 14.86
N HIS A 161 -2.04 10.03 16.13
CA HIS A 161 -1.85 8.66 16.59
C HIS A 161 -3.14 7.84 16.66
N ARG A 162 -4.25 8.31 16.10
CA ARG A 162 -5.56 7.63 16.20
C ARG A 162 -5.61 6.21 15.65
N PHE A 163 -4.70 5.86 14.73
CA PHE A 163 -4.56 4.52 14.17
C PHE A 163 -3.26 3.82 14.57
N ASP A 164 -2.58 4.31 15.59
CA ASP A 164 -1.32 3.76 16.07
C ASP A 164 -1.57 2.75 17.20
N THR A 165 -2.33 1.69 16.89
CA THR A 165 -2.86 0.75 17.89
C THR A 165 -1.92 -0.40 18.22
N ASN A 166 -1.00 -0.76 17.29
CA ASN A 166 -0.21 -1.99 17.38
C ASN A 166 1.30 -1.73 17.54
N TYR A 167 1.68 -0.51 17.90
CA TYR A 167 3.06 -0.17 18.26
C TYR A 167 3.08 0.95 19.29
N SER A 168 4.22 1.12 19.97
CA SER A 168 4.41 2.17 21.01
C SER A 168 5.79 2.80 20.90
N GLY A 169 5.95 3.94 21.54
CA GLY A 169 7.27 4.56 21.73
C GLY A 169 7.78 5.43 20.60
N ILE A 170 7.01 5.67 19.54
CA ILE A 170 7.37 6.62 18.49
C ILE A 170 6.50 7.85 18.61
N GLN A 171 7.13 8.99 18.89
CA GLN A 171 6.43 10.27 19.05
C GLN A 171 6.45 11.13 17.78
N ASN A 172 7.41 10.91 16.88
CA ASN A 172 7.57 11.73 15.69
C ASN A 172 7.69 10.83 14.45
N ILE A 173 6.57 10.61 13.77
CA ILE A 173 6.56 9.94 12.47
C ILE A 173 6.59 11.01 11.39
N LYS A 174 7.67 11.01 10.61
CA LYS A 174 7.84 11.86 9.44
C LYS A 174 8.16 11.02 8.24
N VAL A 175 7.55 11.36 7.10
CA VAL A 175 7.93 10.82 5.80
C VAL A 175 8.51 11.92 4.94
N ALA A 176 9.52 11.59 4.15
CA ALA A 176 10.20 12.56 3.28
C ALA A 176 9.34 12.93 2.07
N ALA A 177 8.53 11.98 1.59
CA ALA A 177 7.57 12.19 0.51
C ALA A 177 6.52 11.07 0.48
N ILE A 178 5.40 11.33 -0.20
CA ILE A 178 4.38 10.36 -0.56
C ILE A 178 4.34 10.25 -2.10
N ILE A 179 4.30 9.04 -2.62
CA ILE A 179 4.08 8.77 -4.04
C ILE A 179 2.73 8.07 -4.19
N ASP A 180 1.74 8.84 -4.57
CA ASP A 180 0.38 8.37 -4.80
C ASP A 180 0.17 8.01 -6.27
N LYS A 181 -0.10 6.75 -6.54
CA LYS A 181 -0.43 6.29 -7.89
C LYS A 181 -1.91 5.93 -7.94
N TYR A 182 -2.70 6.78 -8.60
CA TYR A 182 -4.15 6.56 -8.79
C TYR A 182 -4.86 6.08 -7.51
N GLY A 183 -4.49 6.66 -6.37
CA GLY A 183 -5.07 6.33 -5.06
C GLY A 183 -6.40 7.02 -4.80
N ILE A 184 -7.03 6.63 -3.71
CA ILE A 184 -8.29 7.18 -3.25
C ILE A 184 -8.00 8.25 -2.19
N MET A 185 -8.39 9.50 -2.43
CA MET A 185 -8.20 10.57 -1.46
C MET A 185 -9.46 10.87 -0.63
N ASP A 186 -10.63 10.65 -1.19
CA ASP A 186 -11.92 10.77 -0.52
C ASP A 186 -12.72 9.48 -0.66
N VAL A 187 -12.78 8.74 0.44
CA VAL A 187 -13.47 7.44 0.48
C VAL A 187 -14.99 7.61 0.39
N TRP A 188 -15.55 8.73 0.91
CA TRP A 188 -16.97 9.02 0.80
C TRP A 188 -17.37 9.24 -0.65
N ASP A 189 -16.65 10.13 -1.33
CA ASP A 189 -16.92 10.43 -2.75
C ASP A 189 -16.74 9.17 -3.62
N TRP A 190 -15.71 8.38 -3.41
CA TRP A 190 -15.53 7.13 -4.16
C TRP A 190 -16.59 6.08 -3.88
N THR A 191 -17.20 6.09 -2.67
CA THR A 191 -18.23 5.13 -2.28
C THR A 191 -19.63 5.55 -2.76
N TYR A 192 -19.95 6.85 -2.67
CA TYR A 192 -21.29 7.38 -2.84
C TYR A 192 -21.37 8.53 -3.85
N GLY A 193 -20.27 9.01 -4.36
CA GLY A 193 -20.21 10.06 -5.37
C GLY A 193 -20.81 9.63 -6.72
N PRO A 194 -21.03 10.59 -7.63
CA PRO A 194 -21.71 10.32 -8.91
C PRO A 194 -20.95 9.36 -9.83
N ASP A 195 -19.63 9.28 -9.65
CA ASP A 195 -18.74 8.46 -10.48
C ASP A 195 -18.37 7.12 -9.83
N HIS A 196 -19.04 6.75 -8.72
CA HIS A 196 -18.73 5.49 -8.05
C HIS A 196 -19.04 4.29 -8.97
N LYS A 197 -18.08 3.36 -9.09
CA LYS A 197 -18.18 2.16 -9.94
C LYS A 197 -17.75 0.88 -9.22
N SER A 198 -17.35 0.98 -7.96
CA SER A 198 -16.77 -0.12 -7.21
C SER A 198 -17.48 -0.35 -5.88
N SER A 199 -17.74 -1.62 -5.56
CA SER A 199 -18.23 -2.02 -4.24
C SER A 199 -17.11 -2.20 -3.20
N SER A 200 -15.86 -2.08 -3.62
CA SER A 200 -14.69 -2.31 -2.74
C SER A 200 -14.68 -1.42 -1.50
N PRO A 201 -14.95 -0.09 -1.58
CA PRO A 201 -14.92 0.75 -0.40
C PRO A 201 -16.00 0.37 0.61
N ALA A 202 -17.23 0.13 0.18
CA ALA A 202 -18.31 -0.29 1.09
C ALA A 202 -17.97 -1.64 1.76
N TYR A 203 -17.36 -2.57 1.03
CA TYR A 203 -16.93 -3.84 1.57
C TYR A 203 -15.81 -3.68 2.61
N TRP A 204 -14.82 -2.81 2.33
CA TRP A 204 -13.72 -2.50 3.24
C TRP A 204 -14.19 -1.79 4.52
N LEU A 205 -15.14 -0.85 4.38
CA LEU A 205 -15.73 -0.13 5.51
C LEU A 205 -16.58 -1.03 6.42
N GLY A 206 -17.19 -2.09 5.87
CA GLY A 206 -18.04 -3.03 6.62
C GLY A 206 -19.25 -2.35 7.27
N GLU A 207 -19.46 -2.56 8.57
CA GLU A 207 -20.56 -1.94 9.33
C GLU A 207 -20.52 -0.42 9.35
N ASN A 208 -19.32 0.17 9.16
CA ASN A 208 -19.13 1.62 9.10
C ASN A 208 -19.42 2.21 7.71
N ALA A 209 -19.88 1.43 6.74
CA ALA A 209 -20.11 1.89 5.37
C ALA A 209 -21.09 3.06 5.24
N LYS A 210 -21.97 3.28 6.23
CA LYS A 210 -22.91 4.42 6.28
C LYS A 210 -22.55 5.46 7.34
N ASN A 211 -21.44 5.30 8.03
CA ASN A 211 -20.98 6.23 9.06
C ASN A 211 -20.08 7.30 8.43
N GLU A 212 -20.66 8.44 8.09
CA GLU A 212 -19.93 9.55 7.43
C GLU A 212 -18.72 10.02 8.24
N THR A 213 -18.86 10.14 9.57
CA THR A 213 -17.76 10.56 10.45
C THR A 213 -16.59 9.56 10.38
N PHE A 214 -16.89 8.26 10.42
CA PHE A 214 -15.87 7.24 10.29
C PHE A 214 -15.23 7.26 8.90
N ILE A 215 -16.03 7.36 7.83
CA ILE A 215 -15.51 7.40 6.46
C ILE A 215 -14.58 8.61 6.26
N LYS A 216 -14.95 9.79 6.78
CA LYS A 216 -14.07 10.96 6.77
C LYS A 216 -12.78 10.71 7.55
N SER A 217 -12.83 9.97 8.66
CA SER A 217 -11.63 9.65 9.44
C SER A 217 -10.66 8.70 8.74
N VAL A 218 -11.10 7.96 7.73
CA VAL A 218 -10.26 7.08 6.90
C VAL A 218 -10.06 7.65 5.48
N SER A 219 -10.39 8.92 5.25
CA SER A 219 -10.20 9.63 3.98
C SER A 219 -8.99 10.56 4.05
N PRO A 220 -7.94 10.35 3.24
CA PRO A 220 -6.73 11.16 3.23
C PRO A 220 -6.95 12.66 3.15
N ILE A 221 -7.97 13.10 2.40
CA ILE A 221 -8.30 14.53 2.22
C ILE A 221 -8.56 15.27 3.54
N SER A 222 -8.99 14.53 4.58
CA SER A 222 -9.26 15.09 5.92
C SER A 222 -7.98 15.50 6.67
N TYR A 223 -6.82 15.04 6.22
CA TYR A 223 -5.51 15.24 6.87
C TYR A 223 -4.56 16.12 6.07
N VAL A 224 -4.97 16.59 4.90
CA VAL A 224 -4.15 17.51 4.09
C VAL A 224 -4.10 18.87 4.75
N THR A 225 -2.89 19.30 5.10
CA THR A 225 -2.60 20.60 5.73
C THR A 225 -1.39 21.26 5.05
N LYS A 226 -1.11 22.52 5.35
CA LYS A 226 0.12 23.20 4.89
C LYS A 226 1.43 22.54 5.33
N ASN A 227 1.36 21.67 6.35
CA ASN A 227 2.51 20.92 6.88
C ASN A 227 2.60 19.49 6.32
N SER A 228 1.74 19.14 5.36
CA SER A 228 1.79 17.83 4.69
C SER A 228 3.14 17.61 4.01
N PRO A 229 3.65 16.37 4.00
CA PRO A 229 4.88 16.06 3.26
C PRO A 229 4.71 16.34 1.78
N PRO A 230 5.81 16.50 1.02
CA PRO A 230 5.76 16.58 -0.45
C PRO A 230 5.06 15.35 -1.05
N ILE A 231 4.21 15.58 -2.07
CA ILE A 231 3.42 14.50 -2.71
C ILE A 231 3.61 14.52 -4.22
N PHE A 232 3.96 13.35 -4.78
CA PHE A 232 3.93 13.10 -6.22
C PHE A 232 2.71 12.24 -6.55
N ILE A 233 1.89 12.69 -7.51
CA ILE A 233 0.65 12.03 -7.90
C ILE A 233 0.80 11.51 -9.34
N VAL A 234 0.36 10.27 -9.59
CA VAL A 234 0.27 9.69 -10.94
C VAL A 234 -1.16 9.19 -11.16
N HIS A 235 -1.81 9.59 -12.26
CA HIS A 235 -3.14 9.06 -12.59
C HIS A 235 -3.37 9.05 -14.11
N GLY A 236 -4.02 7.99 -14.60
CA GLY A 236 -4.53 7.94 -15.97
C GLY A 236 -5.87 8.64 -16.09
N ASP A 237 -6.03 9.54 -17.05
CA ASP A 237 -7.26 10.34 -17.18
C ASP A 237 -8.47 9.56 -17.76
N ALA A 238 -8.26 8.33 -18.21
CA ALA A 238 -9.30 7.39 -18.62
C ALA A 238 -9.48 6.23 -17.62
N ASP A 239 -9.13 6.41 -16.34
CA ASP A 239 -9.23 5.38 -15.30
C ASP A 239 -10.70 4.98 -15.05
N PRO A 240 -11.09 3.72 -15.30
CA PRO A 240 -12.46 3.25 -15.11
C PRO A 240 -12.76 2.80 -13.66
N THR A 241 -11.77 2.80 -12.77
CA THR A 241 -11.85 2.21 -11.43
C THR A 241 -11.86 3.27 -10.34
N VAL A 242 -10.84 4.12 -10.28
CA VAL A 242 -10.77 5.26 -9.39
C VAL A 242 -10.97 6.52 -10.23
N PRO A 243 -12.01 7.31 -9.98
CA PRO A 243 -12.26 8.51 -10.77
C PRO A 243 -11.06 9.46 -10.77
N TYR A 244 -10.68 9.95 -11.94
CA TYR A 244 -9.52 10.81 -12.13
C TYR A 244 -9.58 12.09 -11.28
N HIS A 245 -10.79 12.61 -11.02
CA HIS A 245 -10.98 13.81 -10.18
C HIS A 245 -10.46 13.61 -8.76
N GLN A 246 -10.41 12.39 -8.23
CA GLN A 246 -9.81 12.12 -6.92
C GLN A 246 -8.37 12.69 -6.83
N SER A 247 -7.56 12.48 -7.86
CA SER A 247 -6.20 13.04 -7.91
C SER A 247 -6.17 14.53 -8.26
N VAL A 248 -7.08 14.99 -9.12
CA VAL A 248 -7.20 16.43 -9.45
C VAL A 248 -7.52 17.26 -8.21
N ASP A 249 -8.50 16.81 -7.41
CA ASP A 249 -8.94 17.53 -6.21
C ASP A 249 -7.88 17.48 -5.10
N LEU A 250 -7.18 16.35 -4.94
CA LEU A 250 -6.03 16.27 -4.05
C LEU A 250 -4.96 17.28 -4.47
N TYR A 251 -4.57 17.28 -5.75
CA TYR A 251 -3.54 18.20 -6.26
C TYR A 251 -3.93 19.67 -6.07
N LYS A 252 -5.18 20.03 -6.39
CA LYS A 252 -5.72 21.38 -6.18
C LYS A 252 -5.59 21.80 -4.72
N LYS A 253 -6.03 20.94 -3.77
CA LYS A 253 -5.93 21.23 -2.34
C LYS A 253 -4.48 21.40 -1.89
N LEU A 254 -3.55 20.60 -2.39
CA LEU A 254 -2.13 20.72 -2.08
C LEU A 254 -1.57 22.07 -2.58
N GLN A 255 -1.94 22.48 -3.80
CA GLN A 255 -1.52 23.79 -4.36
C GLN A 255 -2.08 24.97 -3.54
N GLU A 256 -3.36 24.94 -3.17
CA GLU A 256 -4.01 25.96 -2.34
C GLU A 256 -3.32 26.13 -0.98
N LEU A 257 -2.76 25.05 -0.43
CA LEU A 257 -2.07 25.05 0.86
C LEU A 257 -0.54 25.29 0.73
N GLY A 258 -0.03 25.47 -0.49
CA GLY A 258 1.40 25.68 -0.75
C GLY A 258 2.26 24.43 -0.47
N VAL A 259 1.67 23.24 -0.46
CA VAL A 259 2.40 21.98 -0.28
C VAL A 259 3.13 21.63 -1.58
N LYS A 260 4.43 21.32 -1.49
CA LYS A 260 5.20 20.89 -2.66
C LYS A 260 4.60 19.63 -3.24
N SER A 261 4.08 19.71 -4.46
CA SER A 261 3.46 18.58 -5.15
C SER A 261 3.66 18.66 -6.65
N GLU A 262 3.69 17.49 -7.28
CA GLU A 262 3.69 17.33 -8.74
C GLU A 262 2.60 16.33 -9.13
N PHE A 263 1.96 16.56 -10.28
CA PHE A 263 0.92 15.68 -10.80
C PHE A 263 1.28 15.23 -12.23
N PHE A 264 1.47 13.93 -12.38
CA PHE A 264 1.77 13.29 -13.64
C PHE A 264 0.50 12.63 -14.20
N THR A 265 -0.17 13.30 -15.12
CA THR A 265 -1.31 12.72 -15.86
C THR A 265 -0.79 11.80 -16.94
N VAL A 266 -1.38 10.61 -17.06
CA VAL A 266 -1.15 9.69 -18.19
C VAL A 266 -2.34 9.80 -19.15
N PRO A 267 -2.20 10.49 -20.29
CA PRO A 267 -3.30 10.66 -21.24
C PRO A 267 -3.80 9.31 -21.78
N GLY A 268 -5.12 9.08 -21.73
CA GLY A 268 -5.74 7.80 -22.09
C GLY A 268 -5.38 6.63 -21.18
N GLY A 269 -4.64 6.89 -20.11
CA GLY A 269 -4.19 5.86 -19.17
C GLY A 269 -5.34 5.27 -18.37
N LEU A 270 -5.34 3.94 -18.24
CA LEU A 270 -6.29 3.20 -17.41
C LEU A 270 -5.72 3.02 -16.01
N HIS A 271 -6.45 2.31 -15.14
CA HIS A 271 -6.09 2.05 -13.73
C HIS A 271 -4.77 1.27 -13.59
N GLY A 272 -3.64 1.98 -13.55
CA GLY A 272 -2.31 1.39 -13.40
C GLY A 272 -1.85 0.46 -14.53
N LYS A 273 -2.59 0.41 -15.63
CA LYS A 273 -2.25 -0.38 -16.83
C LYS A 273 -1.52 0.52 -17.82
N PHE A 274 -0.29 0.83 -17.52
CA PHE A 274 0.59 1.62 -18.37
C PHE A 274 1.60 0.70 -19.05
N ASP A 275 1.99 1.03 -20.29
CA ASP A 275 3.02 0.30 -21.00
C ASP A 275 4.40 0.45 -20.33
N LYS A 276 5.39 -0.29 -20.83
CA LYS A 276 6.73 -0.32 -20.26
C LYS A 276 7.42 1.04 -20.32
N ASP A 277 7.27 1.75 -21.43
CA ASP A 277 7.95 3.03 -21.67
C ASP A 277 7.33 4.11 -20.79
N LYS A 278 6.00 4.13 -20.70
CA LYS A 278 5.28 5.04 -19.80
C LYS A 278 5.62 4.77 -18.31
N ASN A 279 5.74 3.50 -17.91
CA ASN A 279 6.20 3.17 -16.56
C ASN A 279 7.66 3.62 -16.31
N ALA A 280 8.53 3.57 -17.32
CA ALA A 280 9.90 4.09 -17.20
C ALA A 280 9.89 5.62 -17.03
N GLU A 281 9.11 6.34 -17.83
CA GLU A 281 8.92 7.80 -17.73
C GLU A 281 8.38 8.21 -16.34
N ILE A 282 7.37 7.51 -15.85
CA ILE A 282 6.80 7.74 -14.51
C ILE A 282 7.87 7.55 -13.42
N ASN A 283 8.65 6.46 -13.48
CA ASN A 283 9.69 6.20 -12.49
C ASN A 283 10.79 7.26 -12.53
N GLU A 284 11.17 7.74 -13.71
CA GLU A 284 12.13 8.84 -13.87
C GLU A 284 11.59 10.14 -13.25
N ALA A 285 10.32 10.48 -13.52
CA ALA A 285 9.67 11.66 -12.94
C ALA A 285 9.60 11.57 -11.41
N ILE A 286 9.24 10.40 -10.85
CA ILE A 286 9.24 10.16 -9.41
C ILE A 286 10.64 10.40 -8.82
N LEU A 287 11.69 9.81 -9.42
CA LEU A 287 13.06 9.95 -8.94
C LEU A 287 13.56 11.41 -9.03
N LYS A 288 13.20 12.12 -10.10
CA LYS A 288 13.50 13.56 -10.26
C LYS A 288 12.81 14.39 -9.19
N PHE A 289 11.53 14.13 -8.91
CA PHE A 289 10.80 14.78 -7.83
C PHE A 289 11.50 14.54 -6.48
N ILE A 290 11.81 13.30 -6.13
CA ILE A 290 12.48 12.95 -4.89
C ILE A 290 13.83 13.68 -4.77
N ALA A 291 14.65 13.68 -5.83
CA ALA A 291 15.94 14.35 -5.84
C ALA A 291 15.84 15.88 -5.67
N SER A 292 14.69 16.47 -5.98
CA SER A 292 14.42 17.90 -5.78
C SER A 292 14.14 18.27 -4.32
N LEU A 293 13.87 17.30 -3.45
CA LEU A 293 13.50 17.52 -2.06
C LEU A 293 14.72 17.75 -1.17
N ALA A 294 14.59 18.63 -0.16
CA ALA A 294 15.68 19.01 0.72
C ALA A 294 16.43 17.84 1.40
N PRO A 295 15.76 16.76 1.90
CA PRO A 295 16.47 15.63 2.50
C PRO A 295 17.39 14.85 1.56
N PHE A 296 17.23 15.00 0.23
CA PHE A 296 17.95 14.24 -0.79
C PHE A 296 18.98 15.08 -1.59
N LYS A 297 19.02 16.38 -1.30
CA LYS A 297 20.01 17.32 -1.88
C LYS A 297 21.40 17.18 -1.26
#